data_287b3b6531ce938225aece4b151cd860
#
_entry.id   287b3b6531ce938225aece4b151cd860
#
_cell.length_a   1.000
_cell.length_b   1.000
_cell.length_c   1.000
_cell.angle_alpha   90.00
_cell.angle_beta   90.00
_cell.angle_gamma   90.00
#
_symmetry.space_group_name_H-M   'P 1'
#
loop_
_entity.id
_entity.type
_entity.pdbx_description
1 polymer ?
#
loop_
_entity_poly.entity_id
_entity_poly.type
_entity_poly.pdbx_seq_one_letter_code
_entity_poly.pdbx_strand_id
1 'polypeptide(L)'
;MRKLRNIALAVALVTAGTAMAQKTAGGGIDNGMLRQIEQKATKNHPALSNAMASNSIEDLARNYRNATITDDHFSVETPKQSIHNQRQSGRCWMFSSFNVFRANFAKRHNDTLRVEYSHDYLFFYDQLEKANLMLQGVIDCADKPIDDTRVQFFFHHPINDGGTFCGAADLAEKYGLVPMEVQPETYSAERTAQLRKLLSSKLREFGLELRKMVADKKSAAAVKQRKTEQLATIYQMLTLMLGEPVKQFTYAFKNKDGKAVTEPRTYTPLEFFRETQGTDAINGTFIMAMNDPRRPYYKTYEVEWDRHTYDGHNWCYINLPMEDIAQMAITSLKDGTKLYSSYDVGVQLDRKVGLNALDNFDYGTLFGTTFGMNKADRIATFDSGSTHAMTLTAVDLDANGKPIKWKVENSWGTESCHRGYNIMTNDWFNEYMFRLVVDKKYVPDNILKAAQQKPVMVMPEDPLFSTDD
;
A
#
# COMPACT_ATOMS: atom_id res chain seq x y z
N MET A 1 -76.16 39.17 -19.62
CA MET A 1 -75.73 37.78 -19.57
C MET A 1 -74.23 37.72 -19.81
N ARG A 2 -73.39 37.72 -18.75
CA ARG A 2 -71.99 37.62 -18.84
C ARG A 2 -71.51 36.47 -17.90
N LYS A 3 -70.93 35.42 -18.48
CA LYS A 3 -70.35 34.30 -17.75
C LYS A 3 -68.98 34.70 -17.24
N LEU A 4 -68.82 34.71 -15.95
CA LEU A 4 -67.51 34.81 -15.28
C LEU A 4 -66.87 33.39 -15.21
N ARG A 5 -65.66 33.25 -15.77
CA ARG A 5 -64.82 32.07 -15.63
C ARG A 5 -63.93 32.30 -14.46
N ASN A 6 -64.07 31.48 -13.42
CA ASN A 6 -63.13 31.43 -12.32
C ASN A 6 -61.89 30.59 -12.74
N ILE A 7 -60.74 31.22 -12.72
CA ILE A 7 -59.41 30.55 -12.84
C ILE A 7 -58.93 30.30 -11.41
N ALA A 8 -58.92 29.02 -11.02
CA ALA A 8 -58.29 28.61 -9.77
C ALA A 8 -56.81 28.44 -10.02
N LEU A 9 -55.96 29.25 -9.34
CA LEU A 9 -54.52 29.15 -9.33
C LEU A 9 -54.15 28.12 -8.26
N ALA A 10 -53.69 26.93 -8.64
CA ALA A 10 -53.11 25.95 -7.71
C ALA A 10 -51.67 26.33 -7.46
N VAL A 11 -51.37 26.82 -6.25
CA VAL A 11 -50.00 27.00 -5.75
C VAL A 11 -49.53 25.66 -5.18
N ALA A 12 -48.64 24.99 -5.91
CA ALA A 12 -47.94 23.82 -5.38
C ALA A 12 -46.84 24.27 -4.43
N LEU A 13 -47.02 24.11 -3.13
CA LEU A 13 -45.97 24.19 -2.13
C LEU A 13 -45.07 22.96 -2.27
N VAL A 14 -43.90 23.17 -2.84
CA VAL A 14 -42.80 22.18 -2.73
C VAL A 14 -42.21 22.33 -1.32
N THR A 15 -42.65 21.48 -0.41
CA THR A 15 -41.95 21.30 0.87
C THR A 15 -40.71 20.47 0.60
N ALA A 16 -39.55 21.13 0.53
CA ALA A 16 -38.25 20.46 0.65
C ALA A 16 -38.17 19.86 2.06
N GLY A 17 -38.52 18.59 2.15
CA GLY A 17 -38.29 17.81 3.39
C GLY A 17 -36.77 17.64 3.59
N THR A 18 -36.18 18.46 4.44
CA THR A 18 -34.89 18.10 5.06
C THR A 18 -35.14 16.83 5.84
N ALA A 19 -34.59 15.71 5.37
CA ALA A 19 -34.50 14.48 6.17
C ALA A 19 -33.60 14.77 7.37
N MET A 20 -34.16 15.34 8.43
CA MET A 20 -33.54 15.32 9.73
C MET A 20 -33.52 13.85 10.15
N ALA A 21 -32.31 13.28 10.30
CA ALA A 21 -32.13 12.00 10.97
C ALA A 21 -32.89 12.09 12.30
N GLN A 22 -34.00 11.35 12.41
CA GLN A 22 -34.86 11.34 13.57
C GLN A 22 -34.01 10.82 14.73
N LYS A 23 -33.52 11.68 15.61
CA LYS A 23 -32.95 11.27 16.89
C LYS A 23 -34.01 10.47 17.59
N THR A 24 -33.89 9.15 17.58
CA THR A 24 -34.75 8.27 18.36
C THR A 24 -34.51 8.64 19.82
N ALA A 25 -35.56 9.16 20.49
CA ALA A 25 -35.54 9.35 21.90
C ALA A 25 -35.18 8.00 22.54
N GLY A 26 -34.10 7.95 23.34
CA GLY A 26 -33.67 6.71 24.01
C GLY A 26 -32.45 6.01 23.34
N GLY A 27 -31.58 6.71 22.61
CA GLY A 27 -30.33 6.13 22.06
C GLY A 27 -29.26 5.75 23.10
N GLY A 28 -29.43 6.15 24.37
CA GLY A 28 -28.54 5.77 25.45
C GLY A 28 -28.94 4.43 26.11
N ILE A 29 -27.96 3.71 26.63
CA ILE A 29 -28.23 2.50 27.46
C ILE A 29 -28.75 2.96 28.81
N ASP A 30 -30.07 2.86 29.01
CA ASP A 30 -30.67 3.05 30.30
C ASP A 30 -30.73 1.76 31.13
N ASN A 31 -31.14 1.85 32.39
CA ASN A 31 -31.22 0.70 33.28
C ASN A 31 -32.21 -0.40 32.82
N GLY A 32 -33.23 -0.04 32.04
CA GLY A 32 -34.18 -1.00 31.45
C GLY A 32 -33.52 -1.78 30.31
N MET A 33 -32.84 -1.08 29.39
CA MET A 33 -32.09 -1.67 28.29
C MET A 33 -30.93 -2.53 28.81
N LEU A 34 -30.20 -2.07 29.84
CA LEU A 34 -29.11 -2.85 30.45
C LEU A 34 -29.62 -4.19 30.97
N ARG A 35 -30.71 -4.20 31.74
CA ARG A 35 -31.32 -5.46 32.20
C ARG A 35 -31.73 -6.40 31.07
N GLN A 36 -32.24 -5.86 29.94
CA GLN A 36 -32.57 -6.67 28.78
C GLN A 36 -31.32 -7.26 28.12
N ILE A 37 -30.25 -6.49 28.03
CA ILE A 37 -28.94 -6.95 27.50
C ILE A 37 -28.41 -8.08 28.35
N GLU A 38 -28.37 -7.91 29.68
CA GLU A 38 -27.90 -8.93 30.63
C GLU A 38 -28.73 -10.23 30.57
N GLN A 39 -30.04 -10.12 30.36
CA GLN A 39 -30.92 -11.29 30.19
C GLN A 39 -30.68 -12.03 28.87
N LYS A 40 -30.34 -11.31 27.79
CA LYS A 40 -30.09 -11.88 26.48
C LYS A 40 -28.65 -12.34 26.27
N ALA A 41 -27.73 -11.80 27.06
CA ALA A 41 -26.32 -12.17 26.97
C ALA A 41 -26.13 -13.65 27.30
N THR A 42 -25.32 -14.35 26.54
CA THR A 42 -24.96 -15.73 26.80
C THR A 42 -24.25 -15.83 28.15
N LYS A 43 -24.65 -16.75 29.01
CA LYS A 43 -23.99 -16.95 30.31
C LYS A 43 -22.56 -17.42 30.10
N ASN A 44 -21.62 -16.72 30.72
CA ASN A 44 -20.22 -17.07 30.70
C ASN A 44 -19.97 -18.49 31.22
N HIS A 45 -19.08 -19.22 30.56
CA HIS A 45 -18.47 -20.43 31.08
C HIS A 45 -17.30 -20.04 31.98
N PRO A 46 -17.29 -20.28 33.29
CA PRO A 46 -16.23 -19.84 34.20
C PRO A 46 -14.83 -20.28 33.76
N ALA A 47 -14.70 -21.52 33.24
CA ALA A 47 -13.44 -22.05 32.74
C ALA A 47 -12.92 -21.25 31.55
N LEU A 48 -13.78 -20.91 30.58
CA LEU A 48 -13.42 -20.10 29.43
C LEU A 48 -13.05 -18.67 29.82
N SER A 49 -13.83 -18.05 30.73
CA SER A 49 -13.51 -16.72 31.26
C SER A 49 -12.14 -16.69 31.93
N ASN A 50 -11.82 -17.71 32.74
CA ASN A 50 -10.51 -17.84 33.38
C ASN A 50 -9.38 -18.03 32.36
N ALA A 51 -9.62 -18.85 31.32
CA ALA A 51 -8.66 -19.05 30.25
C ALA A 51 -8.41 -17.75 29.48
N MET A 52 -9.45 -17.00 29.10
CA MET A 52 -9.35 -15.72 28.41
C MET A 52 -8.70 -14.61 29.25
N ALA A 53 -8.89 -14.63 30.55
CA ALA A 53 -8.27 -13.65 31.47
C ALA A 53 -6.74 -13.84 31.59
N SER A 54 -6.21 -15.02 31.28
CA SER A 54 -4.82 -15.40 31.51
C SER A 54 -4.03 -15.77 30.23
N ASN A 55 -4.68 -15.81 29.06
CA ASN A 55 -4.06 -16.14 27.79
C ASN A 55 -4.46 -15.15 26.68
N SER A 56 -3.67 -15.09 25.60
CA SER A 56 -4.05 -14.29 24.45
C SER A 56 -5.28 -14.89 23.74
N ILE A 57 -6.14 -14.02 23.25
CA ILE A 57 -7.34 -14.42 22.49
C ILE A 57 -6.94 -15.23 21.24
N GLU A 58 -5.88 -14.84 20.55
CA GLU A 58 -5.37 -15.53 19.37
C GLU A 58 -4.92 -16.97 19.70
N ASP A 59 -4.20 -17.18 20.82
CA ASP A 59 -3.76 -18.52 21.22
C ASP A 59 -4.93 -19.46 21.56
N LEU A 60 -6.02 -18.92 22.13
CA LEU A 60 -7.23 -19.70 22.43
C LEU A 60 -8.07 -19.99 21.17
N ALA A 61 -8.08 -19.09 20.20
CA ALA A 61 -8.84 -19.24 18.97
C ALA A 61 -8.08 -20.05 17.89
N ARG A 62 -6.77 -20.29 18.09
CA ARG A 62 -5.87 -20.88 17.08
C ARG A 62 -6.32 -22.26 16.60
N ASN A 63 -6.45 -22.43 15.29
CA ASN A 63 -6.68 -23.71 14.64
C ASN A 63 -5.34 -24.43 14.39
N TYR A 64 -4.89 -25.25 15.34
CA TYR A 64 -3.62 -25.96 15.25
C TYR A 64 -3.52 -26.90 14.04
N ARG A 65 -4.65 -27.32 13.46
CA ARG A 65 -4.68 -28.23 12.29
C ARG A 65 -4.10 -27.56 11.05
N ASN A 66 -4.19 -26.24 10.93
CA ASN A 66 -3.67 -25.50 9.79
C ASN A 66 -2.13 -25.50 9.72
N ALA A 67 -1.42 -25.83 10.80
CA ALA A 67 0.04 -25.91 10.81
C ALA A 67 0.61 -26.88 9.75
N THR A 68 -0.16 -27.86 9.29
CA THR A 68 0.23 -28.81 8.24
C THR A 68 0.17 -28.24 6.82
N ILE A 69 -0.44 -27.06 6.61
CA ILE A 69 -0.57 -26.40 5.30
C ILE A 69 0.75 -25.70 4.89
N THR A 70 1.68 -25.55 5.80
CA THR A 70 2.95 -24.81 5.60
C THR A 70 4.07 -25.65 4.98
N ASP A 71 3.78 -26.71 4.25
CA ASP A 71 4.79 -27.43 3.49
C ASP A 71 5.36 -26.55 2.35
N ASP A 72 6.66 -26.75 2.02
CA ASP A 72 7.41 -25.95 1.05
C ASP A 72 7.24 -26.41 -0.40
N HIS A 73 6.29 -27.31 -0.69
CA HIS A 73 6.04 -27.76 -2.05
C HIS A 73 5.24 -26.73 -2.84
N PHE A 74 5.76 -26.30 -3.98
CA PHE A 74 5.08 -25.43 -4.95
C PHE A 74 5.39 -25.91 -6.37
N SER A 75 4.37 -26.14 -7.16
CA SER A 75 4.51 -26.61 -8.55
C SER A 75 5.13 -25.54 -9.48
N VAL A 76 5.03 -24.28 -9.11
CA VAL A 76 5.67 -23.13 -9.80
C VAL A 76 6.33 -22.25 -8.75
N GLU A 77 7.65 -22.10 -8.81
CA GLU A 77 8.42 -21.24 -7.90
C GLU A 77 9.52 -20.50 -8.66
N THR A 78 9.64 -19.20 -8.40
CA THR A 78 10.71 -18.35 -8.94
C THR A 78 12.01 -18.55 -8.16
N PRO A 79 13.21 -18.25 -8.72
CA PRO A 79 14.47 -18.36 -7.99
C PRO A 79 14.47 -17.59 -6.67
N LYS A 80 14.95 -18.23 -5.60
CA LYS A 80 15.05 -17.62 -4.27
C LYS A 80 16.15 -16.57 -4.24
N GLN A 81 15.92 -15.53 -3.46
CA GLN A 81 16.88 -14.45 -3.20
C GLN A 81 16.99 -14.20 -1.69
N SER A 82 17.91 -13.31 -1.28
CA SER A 82 18.08 -12.88 0.12
C SER A 82 16.80 -12.23 0.66
N ILE A 83 16.46 -12.57 1.90
CA ILE A 83 15.35 -11.95 2.63
C ILE A 83 15.84 -10.71 3.36
N HIS A 84 15.14 -9.60 3.21
CA HIS A 84 15.42 -8.35 3.89
C HIS A 84 14.49 -8.09 5.07
N ASN A 85 14.84 -7.08 5.88
CA ASN A 85 14.05 -6.67 7.03
C ASN A 85 13.85 -5.15 7.03
N GLN A 86 12.61 -4.70 6.78
CA GLN A 86 12.24 -3.27 6.83
C GLN A 86 12.24 -2.68 8.25
N ARG A 87 12.39 -3.54 9.28
CA ARG A 87 12.36 -3.16 10.69
C ARG A 87 11.04 -2.45 11.05
N GLN A 88 11.15 -1.32 11.80
CA GLN A 88 10.02 -0.51 12.26
C GLN A 88 9.77 0.67 11.29
N SER A 89 9.58 0.36 10.02
CA SER A 89 9.28 1.34 8.97
C SER A 89 8.14 0.87 8.09
N GLY A 90 7.39 1.79 7.48
CA GLY A 90 6.30 1.52 6.52
C GLY A 90 6.80 1.31 5.09
N ARG A 91 8.07 0.99 4.86
CA ARG A 91 8.69 0.89 3.53
C ARG A 91 8.49 -0.45 2.82
N CYS A 92 7.49 -1.25 3.20
CA CYS A 92 7.20 -2.55 2.57
C CYS A 92 7.07 -2.43 1.04
N TRP A 93 6.46 -1.35 0.54
CA TRP A 93 6.33 -1.06 -0.88
C TRP A 93 7.67 -0.97 -1.60
N MET A 94 8.67 -0.34 -1.00
CA MET A 94 10.01 -0.18 -1.56
C MET A 94 10.78 -1.51 -1.53
N PHE A 95 10.72 -2.24 -0.41
CA PHE A 95 11.33 -3.57 -0.28
C PHE A 95 10.76 -4.53 -1.33
N SER A 96 9.44 -4.57 -1.50
CA SER A 96 8.78 -5.41 -2.49
C SER A 96 9.10 -4.99 -3.93
N SER A 97 9.20 -3.69 -4.22
CA SER A 97 9.61 -3.18 -5.53
C SER A 97 11.05 -3.57 -5.85
N PHE A 98 11.97 -3.41 -4.90
CA PHE A 98 13.37 -3.79 -5.09
C PHE A 98 13.55 -5.30 -5.22
N ASN A 99 12.72 -6.11 -4.57
CA ASN A 99 12.70 -7.56 -4.79
C ASN A 99 12.35 -7.90 -6.25
N VAL A 100 11.40 -7.18 -6.87
CA VAL A 100 11.08 -7.35 -8.29
C VAL A 100 12.23 -6.85 -9.16
N PHE A 101 12.80 -5.67 -8.89
CA PHE A 101 13.90 -5.09 -9.66
C PHE A 101 15.14 -6.00 -9.68
N ARG A 102 15.57 -6.50 -8.52
CA ARG A 102 16.73 -7.39 -8.41
C ARG A 102 16.46 -8.77 -9.02
N ALA A 103 15.22 -9.28 -8.94
CA ALA A 103 14.84 -10.54 -9.59
C ALA A 103 14.88 -10.41 -11.12
N ASN A 104 14.37 -9.31 -11.67
CA ASN A 104 14.43 -9.02 -13.10
C ASN A 104 15.89 -8.85 -13.59
N PHE A 105 16.74 -8.21 -12.78
CA PHE A 105 18.18 -8.13 -13.08
C PHE A 105 18.81 -9.51 -13.13
N ALA A 106 18.63 -10.34 -12.11
CA ALA A 106 19.18 -11.69 -12.05
C ALA A 106 18.70 -12.55 -13.24
N LYS A 107 17.41 -12.47 -13.57
CA LYS A 107 16.81 -13.19 -14.69
C LYS A 107 17.46 -12.81 -16.03
N ARG A 108 17.68 -11.49 -16.29
CA ARG A 108 18.35 -11.03 -17.52
C ARG A 108 19.79 -11.52 -17.64
N HIS A 109 20.43 -11.81 -16.53
CA HIS A 109 21.79 -12.35 -16.47
C HIS A 109 21.85 -13.85 -16.21
N ASN A 110 20.78 -14.59 -16.58
CA ASN A 110 20.70 -16.05 -16.41
C ASN A 110 21.06 -16.50 -14.99
N ASP A 111 20.66 -15.74 -14.00
CA ASP A 111 20.85 -16.00 -12.56
C ASP A 111 22.34 -16.01 -12.11
N THR A 112 23.27 -15.50 -12.93
CA THR A 112 24.70 -15.45 -12.63
C THR A 112 25.13 -14.22 -11.84
N LEU A 113 24.40 -13.10 -11.97
CA LEU A 113 24.66 -11.85 -11.27
C LEU A 113 23.60 -11.55 -10.21
N ARG A 114 24.06 -10.87 -9.16
CA ARG A 114 23.20 -10.37 -8.06
C ARG A 114 23.45 -8.89 -7.83
N VAL A 115 22.42 -8.21 -7.41
CA VAL A 115 22.45 -6.82 -6.94
C VAL A 115 21.46 -6.67 -5.78
N GLU A 116 21.88 -5.91 -4.78
CA GLU A 116 21.01 -5.45 -3.68
C GLU A 116 20.99 -3.93 -3.72
N TYR A 117 19.80 -3.33 -3.68
CA TYR A 117 19.64 -1.88 -3.76
C TYR A 117 19.52 -1.24 -2.38
N SER A 118 20.03 -0.04 -2.25
CA SER A 118 19.89 0.78 -1.04
C SER A 118 18.48 1.31 -0.90
N HIS A 119 17.78 0.87 0.12
CA HIS A 119 16.47 1.42 0.47
C HIS A 119 16.62 2.82 1.09
N ASP A 120 17.67 3.05 1.90
CA ASP A 120 17.95 4.36 2.51
C ASP A 120 18.15 5.47 1.48
N TYR A 121 18.90 5.18 0.39
CA TYR A 121 19.12 6.13 -0.70
C TYR A 121 17.80 6.59 -1.35
N LEU A 122 16.95 5.65 -1.75
CA LEU A 122 15.71 6.00 -2.42
C LEU A 122 14.67 6.58 -1.45
N PHE A 123 14.69 6.16 -0.19
CA PHE A 123 13.84 6.71 0.86
C PHE A 123 14.17 8.17 1.17
N PHE A 124 15.43 8.59 1.10
CA PHE A 124 15.79 10.01 1.21
C PHE A 124 15.03 10.86 0.19
N TYR A 125 15.05 10.46 -1.07
CA TYR A 125 14.35 11.20 -2.13
C TYR A 125 12.84 11.06 -2.05
N ASP A 126 12.32 9.91 -1.62
CA ASP A 126 10.90 9.74 -1.34
C ASP A 126 10.40 10.79 -0.34
N GLN A 127 11.11 10.94 0.77
CA GLN A 127 10.71 11.90 1.81
C GLN A 127 10.87 13.36 1.36
N LEU A 128 11.89 13.67 0.58
CA LEU A 128 12.08 15.02 0.02
C LEU A 128 10.97 15.36 -1.00
N GLU A 129 10.62 14.42 -1.86
CA GLU A 129 9.58 14.63 -2.88
C GLU A 129 8.18 14.71 -2.28
N LYS A 130 7.87 13.88 -1.30
CA LYS A 130 6.61 13.99 -0.55
C LYS A 130 6.50 15.31 0.20
N ALA A 131 7.61 15.81 0.75
CA ALA A 131 7.64 17.16 1.34
C ALA A 131 7.33 18.24 0.30
N ASN A 132 7.92 18.13 -0.90
CA ASN A 132 7.61 19.04 -2.02
C ASN A 132 6.15 18.89 -2.48
N LEU A 133 5.62 17.66 -2.57
CA LEU A 133 4.22 17.41 -2.94
C LEU A 133 3.26 18.10 -1.96
N MET A 134 3.48 17.92 -0.66
CA MET A 134 2.68 18.58 0.39
C MET A 134 2.75 20.10 0.29
N LEU A 135 3.96 20.68 0.22
CA LEU A 135 4.12 22.13 0.15
C LEU A 135 3.55 22.75 -1.12
N GLN A 136 3.68 22.06 -2.26
CA GLN A 136 3.05 22.52 -3.49
C GLN A 136 1.54 22.37 -3.44
N GLY A 137 1.02 21.25 -2.91
CA GLY A 137 -0.42 21.02 -2.77
C GLY A 137 -1.12 22.08 -1.92
N VAL A 138 -0.51 22.53 -0.81
CA VAL A 138 -1.08 23.61 -0.01
C VAL A 138 -1.00 24.98 -0.69
N ILE A 139 -0.03 25.20 -1.61
CA ILE A 139 0.02 26.41 -2.45
C ILE A 139 -1.11 26.35 -3.49
N ASP A 140 -1.27 25.22 -4.17
CA ASP A 140 -2.29 25.02 -5.23
C ASP A 140 -3.72 25.14 -4.70
N CYS A 141 -3.93 24.86 -3.40
CA CYS A 141 -5.22 25.01 -2.71
C CYS A 141 -5.27 26.26 -1.80
N ALA A 142 -4.38 27.23 -1.99
CA ALA A 142 -4.30 28.37 -1.06
C ALA A 142 -5.49 29.35 -1.14
N ASP A 143 -6.26 29.31 -2.22
CA ASP A 143 -7.54 30.03 -2.40
C ASP A 143 -8.69 29.45 -1.59
N LYS A 144 -8.56 28.19 -1.12
CA LYS A 144 -9.57 27.49 -0.34
C LYS A 144 -9.41 27.73 1.16
N PRO A 145 -10.51 27.72 1.95
CA PRO A 145 -10.42 27.82 3.41
C PRO A 145 -9.64 26.64 4.03
N ILE A 146 -9.15 26.80 5.25
CA ILE A 146 -8.32 25.79 5.93
C ILE A 146 -9.07 24.49 6.21
N ASP A 147 -10.40 24.54 6.32
CA ASP A 147 -11.31 23.43 6.57
C ASP A 147 -11.86 22.77 5.28
N ASP A 148 -11.44 23.24 4.10
CA ASP A 148 -11.71 22.51 2.84
C ASP A 148 -11.04 21.14 2.87
N THR A 149 -11.74 20.09 2.43
CA THR A 149 -11.30 18.69 2.49
C THR A 149 -9.94 18.46 1.83
N ARG A 150 -9.67 19.14 0.68
CA ARG A 150 -8.38 19.01 -0.02
C ARG A 150 -7.24 19.65 0.75
N VAL A 151 -7.50 20.78 1.43
CA VAL A 151 -6.51 21.43 2.29
C VAL A 151 -6.24 20.56 3.51
N GLN A 152 -7.29 20.01 4.12
CA GLN A 152 -7.19 19.12 5.27
C GLN A 152 -6.40 17.85 4.92
N PHE A 153 -6.56 17.29 3.73
CA PHE A 153 -5.77 16.14 3.27
C PHE A 153 -4.26 16.38 3.44
N PHE A 154 -3.72 17.49 2.89
CA PHE A 154 -2.30 17.80 3.00
C PHE A 154 -1.82 18.07 4.42
N PHE A 155 -2.65 18.65 5.28
CA PHE A 155 -2.29 18.90 6.68
C PHE A 155 -2.49 17.67 7.57
N HIS A 156 -3.41 16.76 7.23
CA HIS A 156 -3.57 15.47 7.92
C HIS A 156 -2.41 14.54 7.60
N HIS A 157 -2.05 14.43 6.32
CA HIS A 157 -1.05 13.52 5.79
C HIS A 157 0.13 14.27 5.15
N PRO A 158 0.89 15.09 5.92
CA PRO A 158 1.94 15.94 5.33
C PRO A 158 3.09 15.11 4.78
N ILE A 159 3.35 13.92 5.35
CA ILE A 159 4.36 12.97 4.93
C ILE A 159 4.11 11.61 5.59
N ASN A 160 4.36 10.53 4.86
CA ASN A 160 4.32 9.15 5.36
C ASN A 160 5.52 8.34 4.83
N ASP A 161 5.72 7.13 5.32
CA ASP A 161 6.74 6.19 4.82
C ASP A 161 6.14 5.04 4.00
N GLY A 162 4.82 5.04 3.80
CA GLY A 162 4.09 4.17 2.88
C GLY A 162 4.31 4.52 1.42
N GLY A 163 3.76 3.72 0.51
CA GLY A 163 3.82 4.01 -0.92
C GLY A 163 3.45 2.87 -1.84
N THR A 164 3.78 3.06 -3.11
CA THR A 164 3.33 2.22 -4.21
C THR A 164 4.47 1.84 -5.15
N PHE A 165 4.25 0.84 -6.01
CA PHE A 165 5.24 0.42 -7.01
C PHE A 165 5.52 1.52 -8.04
N CYS A 166 4.49 2.25 -8.52
CA CYS A 166 4.71 3.35 -9.47
C CYS A 166 5.54 4.47 -8.84
N GLY A 167 5.35 4.74 -7.53
CA GLY A 167 6.20 5.69 -6.81
C GLY A 167 7.66 5.24 -6.71
N ALA A 168 7.92 3.93 -6.50
CA ALA A 168 9.28 3.39 -6.55
C ALA A 168 9.90 3.52 -7.95
N ALA A 169 9.11 3.29 -9.01
CA ALA A 169 9.55 3.45 -10.38
C ALA A 169 9.87 4.92 -10.70
N ASP A 170 8.97 5.86 -10.37
CA ASP A 170 9.18 7.31 -10.56
C ASP A 170 10.46 7.80 -9.87
N LEU A 171 10.68 7.39 -8.63
CA LEU A 171 11.87 7.78 -7.87
C LEU A 171 13.15 7.17 -8.47
N ALA A 172 13.11 5.89 -8.87
CA ALA A 172 14.25 5.24 -9.49
C ALA A 172 14.60 5.83 -10.87
N GLU A 173 13.60 6.19 -11.66
CA GLU A 173 13.79 6.88 -12.95
C GLU A 173 14.36 8.29 -12.79
N LYS A 174 13.94 9.01 -11.74
CA LYS A 174 14.34 10.40 -11.50
C LYS A 174 15.70 10.50 -10.81
N TYR A 175 15.99 9.65 -9.83
CA TYR A 175 17.17 9.74 -8.98
C TYR A 175 18.17 8.60 -9.14
N GLY A 176 17.78 7.54 -9.86
CA GLY A 176 18.62 6.37 -10.03
C GLY A 176 18.56 5.39 -8.84
N LEU A 177 19.43 4.40 -8.89
CA LEU A 177 19.59 3.37 -7.87
C LEU A 177 21.05 3.30 -7.40
N VAL A 178 21.24 2.81 -6.18
CA VAL A 178 22.56 2.66 -5.54
C VAL A 178 22.64 1.29 -4.90
N PRO A 179 23.79 0.60 -4.94
CA PRO A 179 23.99 -0.65 -4.18
C PRO A 179 23.82 -0.43 -2.68
N MET A 180 23.23 -1.39 -1.99
CA MET A 180 22.99 -1.33 -0.53
C MET A 180 24.28 -1.13 0.26
N GLU A 181 25.40 -1.71 -0.18
CA GLU A 181 26.70 -1.58 0.49
C GLU A 181 27.34 -0.20 0.32
N VAL A 182 26.92 0.58 -0.67
CA VAL A 182 27.42 1.95 -0.92
C VAL A 182 26.71 2.97 -0.03
N GLN A 183 25.42 2.79 0.17
CA GLN A 183 24.64 3.59 1.13
C GLN A 183 23.77 2.64 1.97
N PRO A 184 24.27 2.15 3.10
CA PRO A 184 23.56 1.20 3.96
C PRO A 184 22.44 1.89 4.74
N GLU A 185 21.55 1.08 5.33
CA GLU A 185 20.47 1.52 6.21
C GLU A 185 21.01 2.32 7.41
N THR A 186 20.32 3.41 7.74
CA THR A 186 20.56 4.18 8.97
C THR A 186 19.58 3.78 10.08
N TYR A 187 19.88 4.15 11.31
CA TYR A 187 18.98 3.94 12.45
C TYR A 187 17.60 4.58 12.21
N SER A 188 17.56 5.79 11.62
CA SER A 188 16.32 6.52 11.34
C SER A 188 15.52 5.90 10.19
N ALA A 189 16.19 5.34 9.19
CA ALA A 189 15.55 4.58 8.12
C ALA A 189 14.90 3.29 8.64
N GLU A 190 15.56 2.60 9.58
CA GLU A 190 15.02 1.41 10.22
C GLU A 190 13.88 1.71 11.22
N ARG A 191 13.71 2.97 11.68
CA ARG A 191 12.74 3.40 12.70
C ARG A 191 12.17 4.77 12.36
N THR A 192 11.29 4.81 11.38
CA THR A 192 10.82 6.02 10.72
C THR A 192 9.85 6.89 11.54
N ALA A 193 9.25 6.38 12.62
CA ALA A 193 8.22 7.08 13.38
C ALA A 193 8.65 8.48 13.87
N GLN A 194 9.86 8.61 14.44
CA GLN A 194 10.36 9.89 14.94
C GLN A 194 10.71 10.85 13.80
N LEU A 195 11.32 10.33 12.73
CA LEU A 195 11.61 11.08 11.50
C LEU A 195 10.32 11.69 10.93
N ARG A 196 9.30 10.86 10.69
CA ARG A 196 8.00 11.29 10.18
C ARG A 196 7.35 12.35 11.08
N LYS A 197 7.36 12.13 12.40
CA LYS A 197 6.79 13.09 13.37
C LYS A 197 7.42 14.47 13.26
N LEU A 198 8.75 14.55 13.19
CA LEU A 198 9.48 15.81 13.12
C LEU A 198 9.27 16.52 11.78
N LEU A 199 9.37 15.78 10.67
CA LEU A 199 9.10 16.31 9.34
C LEU A 199 7.65 16.79 9.20
N SER A 200 6.67 15.99 9.66
CA SER A 200 5.25 16.36 9.62
C SER A 200 4.98 17.67 10.38
N SER A 201 5.56 17.84 11.56
CA SER A 201 5.41 19.10 12.33
C SER A 201 5.98 20.29 11.57
N LYS A 202 7.18 20.13 11.01
CA LYS A 202 7.85 21.21 10.28
C LYS A 202 7.14 21.55 8.96
N LEU A 203 6.64 20.56 8.24
CA LEU A 203 5.88 20.76 7.01
C LEU A 203 4.55 21.48 7.26
N ARG A 204 3.86 21.19 8.37
CA ARG A 204 2.65 21.94 8.75
C ARG A 204 2.95 23.42 9.00
N GLU A 205 4.01 23.72 9.73
CA GLU A 205 4.48 25.10 9.95
C GLU A 205 4.78 25.81 8.62
N PHE A 206 5.54 25.16 7.74
CA PHE A 206 5.92 25.67 6.43
C PHE A 206 4.72 25.85 5.51
N GLY A 207 3.79 24.90 5.48
CA GLY A 207 2.56 24.99 4.70
C GLY A 207 1.68 26.16 5.11
N LEU A 208 1.53 26.42 6.41
CA LEU A 208 0.80 27.59 6.90
C LEU A 208 1.45 28.91 6.48
N GLU A 209 2.79 29.00 6.54
CA GLU A 209 3.53 30.17 6.07
C GLU A 209 3.31 30.43 4.57
N LEU A 210 3.43 29.37 3.72
CA LEU A 210 3.21 29.51 2.28
C LEU A 210 1.77 29.94 1.95
N ARG A 211 0.77 29.37 2.62
CA ARG A 211 -0.63 29.79 2.46
C ARG A 211 -0.81 31.26 2.83
N LYS A 212 -0.19 31.68 3.93
CA LYS A 212 -0.23 33.10 4.34
C LYS A 212 0.41 34.00 3.29
N MET A 213 1.55 33.62 2.72
CA MET A 213 2.21 34.40 1.65
C MET A 213 1.30 34.56 0.42
N VAL A 214 0.56 33.53 0.03
CA VAL A 214 -0.41 33.59 -1.07
C VAL A 214 -1.58 34.52 -0.70
N ALA A 215 -2.14 34.37 0.50
CA ALA A 215 -3.21 35.26 1.01
C ALA A 215 -2.78 36.72 1.05
N ASP A 216 -1.53 37.01 1.45
CA ASP A 216 -0.92 38.33 1.46
C ASP A 216 -0.52 38.84 0.05
N LYS A 217 -0.90 38.07 -1.03
CA LYS A 217 -0.64 38.41 -2.44
C LYS A 217 0.85 38.60 -2.77
N LYS A 218 1.74 37.86 -2.12
CA LYS A 218 3.15 37.80 -2.51
C LYS A 218 3.29 37.27 -3.92
N SER A 219 4.32 37.68 -4.65
CA SER A 219 4.55 37.20 -6.02
C SER A 219 4.81 35.67 -6.05
N ALA A 220 4.42 35.01 -7.12
CA ALA A 220 4.69 33.58 -7.31
C ALA A 220 6.19 33.26 -7.19
N ALA A 221 7.07 34.16 -7.66
CA ALA A 221 8.52 34.04 -7.50
C ALA A 221 8.95 34.03 -6.04
N ALA A 222 8.39 34.90 -5.21
CA ALA A 222 8.70 34.95 -3.78
C ALA A 222 8.20 33.71 -3.04
N VAL A 223 7.00 33.21 -3.37
CA VAL A 223 6.46 31.97 -2.80
C VAL A 223 7.33 30.77 -3.20
N LYS A 224 7.71 30.66 -4.47
CA LYS A 224 8.61 29.62 -4.97
C LYS A 224 9.98 29.66 -4.29
N GLN A 225 10.58 30.86 -4.14
CA GLN A 225 11.84 31.01 -3.43
C GLN A 225 11.73 30.53 -1.99
N ARG A 226 10.67 30.96 -1.27
CA ARG A 226 10.46 30.53 0.12
C ARG A 226 10.26 29.02 0.25
N LYS A 227 9.48 28.41 -0.64
CA LYS A 227 9.34 26.95 -0.70
C LYS A 227 10.71 26.25 -0.91
N THR A 228 11.57 26.81 -1.77
CA THR A 228 12.92 26.24 -1.98
C THR A 228 13.77 26.33 -0.71
N GLU A 229 13.73 27.42 0.04
CA GLU A 229 14.42 27.56 1.33
C GLU A 229 13.90 26.57 2.38
N GLN A 230 12.59 26.35 2.41
CA GLN A 230 11.95 25.38 3.29
C GLN A 230 12.36 23.93 2.93
N LEU A 231 12.39 23.60 1.63
CA LEU A 231 12.87 22.31 1.16
C LEU A 231 14.37 22.10 1.45
N ALA A 232 15.19 23.14 1.40
CA ALA A 232 16.58 23.05 1.83
C ALA A 232 16.71 22.71 3.33
N THR A 233 15.80 23.22 4.16
CA THR A 233 15.74 22.83 5.58
C THR A 233 15.34 21.37 5.74
N ILE A 234 14.34 20.88 4.99
CA ILE A 234 13.96 19.46 4.98
C ILE A 234 15.11 18.58 4.50
N TYR A 235 15.81 18.98 3.41
CA TYR A 235 16.99 18.28 2.91
C TYR A 235 18.07 18.14 3.99
N GLN A 236 18.36 19.23 4.71
CA GLN A 236 19.31 19.20 5.82
C GLN A 236 18.88 18.25 6.94
N MET A 237 17.59 18.26 7.33
CA MET A 237 17.06 17.33 8.32
C MET A 237 17.22 15.88 7.86
N LEU A 238 16.91 15.58 6.60
CA LEU A 238 17.07 14.24 6.01
C LEU A 238 18.55 13.85 5.98
N THR A 239 19.47 14.73 5.59
CA THR A 239 20.92 14.47 5.59
C THR A 239 21.42 14.08 6.97
N LEU A 240 20.92 14.74 8.02
CA LEU A 240 21.33 14.42 9.41
C LEU A 240 20.77 13.07 9.90
N MET A 241 19.65 12.61 9.36
CA MET A 241 18.97 11.37 9.79
C MET A 241 19.29 10.15 8.90
N LEU A 242 19.45 10.37 7.60
CA LEU A 242 19.60 9.32 6.57
C LEU A 242 20.99 9.34 5.88
N GLY A 243 21.83 10.34 6.18
CA GLY A 243 23.07 10.58 5.45
C GLY A 243 22.87 11.37 4.16
N GLU A 244 23.96 11.92 3.61
CA GLU A 244 23.92 12.61 2.32
C GLU A 244 23.86 11.58 1.19
N PRO A 245 22.91 11.70 0.22
CA PRO A 245 22.83 10.78 -0.89
C PRO A 245 24.11 10.79 -1.74
N VAL A 246 24.64 9.61 -2.02
CA VAL A 246 25.84 9.48 -2.87
C VAL A 246 25.55 9.93 -4.30
N LYS A 247 26.52 10.61 -4.92
CA LYS A 247 26.40 11.13 -6.29
C LYS A 247 27.17 10.29 -7.31
N GLN A 248 28.19 9.57 -6.84
CA GLN A 248 29.04 8.71 -7.62
C GLN A 248 29.68 7.64 -6.75
N PHE A 249 29.84 6.42 -7.26
CA PHE A 249 30.42 5.30 -6.54
C PHE A 249 31.08 4.31 -7.50
N THR A 250 31.99 3.49 -6.99
CA THR A 250 32.61 2.40 -7.75
C THR A 250 32.00 1.07 -7.33
N TYR A 251 31.59 0.24 -8.27
CA TYR A 251 30.94 -1.04 -8.03
C TYR A 251 31.40 -2.12 -9.04
N ALA A 252 31.49 -3.34 -8.56
CA ALA A 252 31.66 -4.56 -9.33
C ALA A 252 30.50 -5.50 -9.04
N PHE A 253 29.83 -6.01 -10.07
CA PHE A 253 28.72 -6.95 -9.88
C PHE A 253 29.21 -8.26 -9.27
N LYS A 254 28.37 -8.85 -8.43
CA LYS A 254 28.66 -10.05 -7.66
C LYS A 254 27.82 -11.23 -8.15
N ASN A 255 28.33 -12.43 -7.96
CA ASN A 255 27.57 -13.66 -8.13
C ASN A 255 26.73 -13.96 -6.86
N LYS A 256 26.00 -15.08 -6.88
CA LYS A 256 25.16 -15.55 -5.76
C LYS A 256 25.94 -15.78 -4.46
N ASP A 257 27.25 -16.03 -4.52
CA ASP A 257 28.10 -16.27 -3.37
C ASP A 257 28.73 -14.96 -2.85
N GLY A 258 28.31 -13.80 -3.39
CA GLY A 258 28.83 -12.48 -3.01
C GLY A 258 30.23 -12.14 -3.55
N LYS A 259 30.77 -12.97 -4.44
CA LYS A 259 32.09 -12.75 -5.05
C LYS A 259 31.95 -11.84 -6.27
N ALA A 260 32.78 -10.79 -6.35
CA ALA A 260 32.85 -9.93 -7.53
C ALA A 260 33.28 -10.74 -8.77
N VAL A 261 32.55 -10.56 -9.86
CA VAL A 261 32.74 -11.29 -11.13
C VAL A 261 32.85 -10.37 -12.34
N THR A 262 32.75 -9.06 -12.12
CA THR A 262 33.04 -8.02 -13.13
C THR A 262 34.15 -7.13 -12.65
N GLU A 263 34.81 -6.42 -13.58
CA GLU A 263 35.75 -5.35 -13.21
C GLU A 263 34.99 -4.19 -12.52
N PRO A 264 35.61 -3.54 -11.49
CA PRO A 264 35.03 -2.36 -10.89
C PRO A 264 34.88 -1.21 -11.89
N ARG A 265 33.69 -0.60 -11.91
CA ARG A 265 33.38 0.57 -12.72
C ARG A 265 32.75 1.66 -11.85
N THR A 266 33.03 2.92 -12.21
CA THR A 266 32.43 4.08 -11.56
C THR A 266 31.08 4.40 -12.21
N TYR A 267 30.08 4.64 -11.38
CA TYR A 267 28.70 4.92 -11.77
C TYR A 267 28.16 6.17 -11.08
N THR A 268 27.34 6.91 -11.77
CA THR A 268 26.29 7.73 -11.17
C THR A 268 25.08 6.83 -10.84
N PRO A 269 24.20 7.22 -9.89
CA PRO A 269 23.00 6.45 -9.59
C PRO A 269 22.10 6.19 -10.82
N LEU A 270 21.98 7.15 -11.73
CA LEU A 270 21.19 6.99 -12.97
C LEU A 270 21.83 6.01 -13.96
N GLU A 271 23.16 6.02 -14.12
CA GLU A 271 23.85 5.03 -14.95
C GLU A 271 23.69 3.63 -14.38
N PHE A 272 23.78 3.49 -13.06
CA PHE A 272 23.57 2.20 -12.38
C PHE A 272 22.13 1.70 -12.53
N PHE A 273 21.15 2.60 -12.41
CA PHE A 273 19.75 2.29 -12.68
C PHE A 273 19.56 1.74 -14.10
N ARG A 274 20.06 2.44 -15.13
CA ARG A 274 19.94 2.03 -16.54
C ARG A 274 20.56 0.66 -16.79
N GLU A 275 21.75 0.44 -16.25
CA GLU A 275 22.45 -0.84 -16.40
C GLU A 275 21.71 -1.98 -15.69
N THR A 276 21.24 -1.74 -14.46
CA THR A 276 20.59 -2.80 -13.68
C THR A 276 19.14 -3.03 -14.05
N GLN A 277 18.40 -2.03 -14.57
CA GLN A 277 17.03 -2.23 -15.04
C GLN A 277 16.93 -2.50 -16.53
N GLY A 278 17.98 -2.19 -17.31
CA GLY A 278 18.01 -2.39 -18.76
C GLY A 278 17.04 -1.48 -19.51
N THR A 279 16.63 -0.37 -18.91
CA THR A 279 15.72 0.63 -19.47
C THR A 279 15.91 1.97 -18.78
N ASP A 280 15.52 3.05 -19.47
CA ASP A 280 15.44 4.40 -18.89
C ASP A 280 14.09 4.65 -18.18
N ALA A 281 13.08 3.81 -18.44
CA ALA A 281 11.76 3.95 -17.88
C ALA A 281 11.14 2.58 -17.55
N ILE A 282 10.78 2.36 -16.29
CA ILE A 282 10.00 1.22 -15.81
C ILE A 282 8.51 1.50 -15.99
N ASN A 283 8.09 2.74 -15.68
CA ASN A 283 6.71 3.18 -15.90
C ASN A 283 6.31 2.98 -17.36
N GLY A 284 5.12 2.45 -17.58
CA GLY A 284 4.65 2.10 -18.91
C GLY A 284 4.96 0.65 -19.36
N THR A 285 5.81 -0.11 -18.65
CA THR A 285 6.08 -1.53 -18.96
C THR A 285 5.10 -2.48 -18.28
N PHE A 286 4.37 -2.03 -17.27
CA PHE A 286 3.46 -2.81 -16.44
C PHE A 286 2.06 -2.21 -16.42
N ILE A 287 1.10 -2.97 -15.90
CA ILE A 287 -0.19 -2.46 -15.42
C ILE A 287 -0.30 -2.70 -13.92
N MET A 288 -1.10 -1.85 -13.26
CA MET A 288 -1.53 -2.04 -11.89
C MET A 288 -2.97 -2.54 -11.90
N ALA A 289 -3.19 -3.75 -11.38
CA ALA A 289 -4.50 -4.36 -11.21
C ALA A 289 -4.91 -4.36 -9.74
N MET A 290 -6.19 -4.15 -9.48
CA MET A 290 -6.77 -4.26 -8.13
C MET A 290 -8.05 -5.08 -8.16
N ASN A 291 -8.43 -5.61 -7.01
CA ASN A 291 -9.73 -6.20 -6.76
C ASN A 291 -10.50 -5.38 -5.73
N ASP A 292 -11.41 -4.56 -6.20
CA ASP A 292 -12.39 -3.83 -5.38
C ASP A 292 -13.82 -4.22 -5.79
N PRO A 293 -14.47 -5.13 -5.09
CA PRO A 293 -15.82 -5.61 -5.44
C PRO A 293 -16.92 -4.56 -5.26
N ARG A 294 -16.62 -3.39 -4.68
CA ARG A 294 -17.56 -2.26 -4.58
C ARG A 294 -17.74 -1.53 -5.91
N ARG A 295 -16.80 -1.71 -6.85
CA ARG A 295 -16.70 -0.97 -8.11
C ARG A 295 -16.83 -1.87 -9.32
N PRO A 296 -17.37 -1.37 -10.46
CA PRO A 296 -17.40 -2.13 -11.71
C PRO A 296 -16.02 -2.66 -12.11
N TYR A 297 -15.98 -3.95 -12.47
CA TYR A 297 -14.79 -4.57 -13.07
C TYR A 297 -14.56 -4.09 -14.51
N TYR A 298 -13.34 -4.27 -14.99
CA TYR A 298 -12.84 -3.83 -16.30
C TYR A 298 -12.98 -2.32 -16.54
N LYS A 299 -12.92 -1.55 -15.43
CA LYS A 299 -12.83 -0.09 -15.43
C LYS A 299 -11.52 0.35 -14.82
N THR A 300 -11.00 1.48 -15.30
CA THR A 300 -9.78 2.08 -14.80
C THR A 300 -10.10 3.18 -13.79
N TYR A 301 -9.36 3.20 -12.71
CA TYR A 301 -9.50 4.15 -11.61
C TYR A 301 -8.15 4.75 -11.30
N GLU A 302 -8.13 6.01 -10.89
CA GLU A 302 -6.94 6.74 -10.48
C GLU A 302 -7.20 7.41 -9.14
N VAL A 303 -6.29 7.22 -8.18
CA VAL A 303 -6.42 7.79 -6.84
C VAL A 303 -5.76 9.16 -6.83
N GLU A 304 -6.54 10.20 -6.52
CA GLU A 304 -6.04 11.59 -6.47
C GLU A 304 -4.94 11.70 -5.41
N TRP A 305 -3.80 12.28 -5.75
CA TRP A 305 -2.63 12.49 -4.88
C TRP A 305 -1.89 11.24 -4.38
N ASP A 306 -2.32 10.03 -4.73
CA ASP A 306 -1.58 8.80 -4.40
C ASP A 306 -0.37 8.64 -5.33
N ARG A 307 0.63 9.51 -5.11
CA ARG A 307 1.91 9.58 -5.82
C ARG A 307 3.01 10.09 -4.90
N HIS A 308 4.25 9.83 -5.26
CA HIS A 308 5.42 10.17 -4.45
C HIS A 308 6.05 11.51 -4.83
N THR A 309 6.05 11.84 -6.12
CA THR A 309 6.59 13.10 -6.64
C THR A 309 5.46 13.96 -7.20
N TYR A 310 5.62 15.26 -7.19
CA TYR A 310 4.59 16.17 -7.70
C TYR A 310 4.34 15.97 -9.20
N ASP A 311 5.39 15.66 -9.95
CA ASP A 311 5.41 15.39 -11.38
C ASP A 311 5.31 13.91 -11.76
N GLY A 312 5.09 13.02 -10.78
CA GLY A 312 5.00 11.57 -10.98
C GLY A 312 3.59 11.05 -11.23
N HIS A 313 3.48 9.73 -11.23
CA HIS A 313 2.25 9.01 -11.55
C HIS A 313 1.43 8.71 -10.30
N ASN A 314 0.14 9.05 -10.33
CA ASN A 314 -0.80 8.55 -9.34
C ASN A 314 -0.95 7.03 -9.48
N TRP A 315 -1.35 6.36 -8.40
CA TRP A 315 -1.79 4.98 -8.49
C TRP A 315 -3.02 4.89 -9.39
N CYS A 316 -2.80 4.42 -10.62
CA CYS A 316 -3.83 4.23 -11.62
C CYS A 316 -3.96 2.73 -11.90
N TYR A 317 -5.13 2.14 -11.66
CA TYR A 317 -5.33 0.70 -11.73
C TYR A 317 -6.55 0.32 -12.56
N ILE A 318 -6.51 -0.87 -13.14
CA ILE A 318 -7.69 -1.54 -13.67
C ILE A 318 -8.30 -2.44 -12.58
N ASN A 319 -9.61 -2.30 -12.33
CA ASN A 319 -10.34 -3.15 -11.39
C ASN A 319 -10.73 -4.46 -12.07
N LEU A 320 -10.32 -5.59 -11.50
CA LEU A 320 -10.52 -6.93 -12.08
C LEU A 320 -11.06 -7.93 -11.07
N PRO A 321 -11.80 -8.95 -11.54
CA PRO A 321 -12.12 -10.11 -10.71
C PRO A 321 -10.84 -10.88 -10.35
N MET A 322 -10.89 -11.62 -9.23
CA MET A 322 -9.72 -12.34 -8.71
C MET A 322 -9.21 -13.44 -9.67
N GLU A 323 -10.09 -14.02 -10.47
CA GLU A 323 -9.72 -15.02 -11.46
C GLU A 323 -8.74 -14.49 -12.51
N ASP A 324 -8.98 -13.27 -13.02
CA ASP A 324 -8.08 -12.63 -13.98
C ASP A 324 -6.73 -12.26 -13.33
N ILE A 325 -6.77 -11.73 -12.10
CA ILE A 325 -5.58 -11.39 -11.33
C ILE A 325 -4.73 -12.65 -11.07
N ALA A 326 -5.35 -13.74 -10.62
CA ALA A 326 -4.68 -15.01 -10.38
C ALA A 326 -4.07 -15.59 -11.66
N GLN A 327 -4.79 -15.52 -12.79
CA GLN A 327 -4.28 -16.04 -14.08
C GLN A 327 -3.05 -15.25 -14.56
N MET A 328 -3.06 -13.93 -14.47
CA MET A 328 -1.89 -13.08 -14.80
C MET A 328 -0.70 -13.39 -13.88
N ALA A 329 -0.97 -13.58 -12.58
CA ALA A 329 0.07 -13.95 -11.61
C ALA A 329 0.68 -15.33 -11.94
N ILE A 330 -0.13 -16.32 -12.22
CA ILE A 330 0.32 -17.69 -12.61
C ILE A 330 1.18 -17.60 -13.88
N THR A 331 0.74 -16.86 -14.89
CA THR A 331 1.48 -16.69 -16.16
C THR A 331 2.85 -16.07 -15.93
N SER A 332 2.92 -15.02 -15.11
CA SER A 332 4.19 -14.36 -14.74
C SER A 332 5.13 -15.29 -13.98
N LEU A 333 4.61 -16.02 -12.97
CA LEU A 333 5.41 -16.94 -12.17
C LEU A 333 5.93 -18.13 -12.99
N LYS A 334 5.15 -18.67 -13.92
CA LYS A 334 5.60 -19.73 -14.86
C LYS A 334 6.75 -19.28 -15.76
N ASP A 335 6.83 -17.99 -16.09
CA ASP A 335 7.97 -17.41 -16.80
C ASP A 335 9.12 -17.02 -15.84
N GLY A 336 9.07 -17.39 -14.56
CA GLY A 336 10.10 -17.06 -13.56
C GLY A 336 10.18 -15.58 -13.17
N THR A 337 9.11 -14.81 -13.36
CA THR A 337 9.05 -13.39 -13.03
C THR A 337 8.24 -13.19 -11.75
N LYS A 338 8.87 -12.60 -10.71
CA LYS A 338 8.24 -12.20 -9.46
C LYS A 338 7.33 -10.98 -9.66
N LEU A 339 6.33 -10.83 -8.80
CA LEU A 339 5.38 -9.72 -8.88
C LEU A 339 5.29 -8.96 -7.55
N TYR A 340 5.15 -7.64 -7.66
CA TYR A 340 4.71 -6.82 -6.53
C TYR A 340 3.22 -7.09 -6.29
N SER A 341 2.85 -7.28 -5.03
CA SER A 341 1.47 -7.52 -4.62
C SER A 341 1.21 -6.94 -3.24
N SER A 342 -0.05 -6.62 -2.91
CA SER A 342 -0.38 -6.15 -1.57
C SER A 342 -1.65 -6.77 -1.03
N TYR A 343 -1.74 -6.82 0.30
CA TYR A 343 -2.72 -7.59 1.04
C TYR A 343 -3.13 -6.88 2.33
N ASP A 344 -4.25 -7.29 2.90
CA ASP A 344 -4.53 -7.10 4.32
C ASP A 344 -3.87 -8.22 5.13
N VAL A 345 -2.55 -8.15 5.24
CA VAL A 345 -1.71 -9.27 5.69
C VAL A 345 -2.00 -9.71 7.12
N GLY A 346 -2.45 -8.79 7.99
CA GLY A 346 -2.68 -9.04 9.41
C GLY A 346 -3.88 -9.93 9.69
N VAL A 347 -4.84 -9.98 8.77
CA VAL A 347 -6.08 -10.72 8.99
C VAL A 347 -5.84 -12.23 8.88
N GLN A 348 -6.18 -12.96 9.93
CA GLN A 348 -6.02 -14.41 9.98
C GLN A 348 -4.58 -14.88 9.66
N LEU A 349 -3.58 -14.10 10.03
CA LEU A 349 -2.16 -14.47 9.93
C LEU A 349 -1.68 -15.18 11.18
N ASP A 350 -1.39 -16.47 11.10
CA ASP A 350 -0.60 -17.15 12.12
C ASP A 350 0.90 -16.86 11.92
N ARG A 351 1.40 -15.85 12.64
CA ARG A 351 2.81 -15.40 12.56
C ARG A 351 3.81 -16.47 13.02
N LYS A 352 3.40 -17.42 13.87
CA LYS A 352 4.29 -18.47 14.40
C LYS A 352 4.74 -19.45 13.32
N VAL A 353 3.86 -19.68 12.33
CA VAL A 353 4.12 -20.62 11.23
C VAL A 353 4.21 -19.91 9.86
N GLY A 354 3.82 -18.63 9.77
CA GLY A 354 3.82 -17.87 8.54
C GLY A 354 2.70 -18.26 7.58
N LEU A 355 1.53 -18.61 8.11
CA LEU A 355 0.36 -19.01 7.34
C LEU A 355 -0.75 -17.96 7.39
N ASN A 356 -1.29 -17.62 6.23
CA ASN A 356 -2.54 -16.89 6.06
C ASN A 356 -3.61 -17.88 5.54
N ALA A 357 -4.62 -18.17 6.37
CA ALA A 357 -5.77 -19.02 6.02
C ALA A 357 -7.02 -18.46 6.72
N LEU A 358 -8.21 -18.55 6.08
CA LEU A 358 -9.44 -17.92 6.57
C LEU A 358 -9.88 -18.38 7.96
N ASP A 359 -9.42 -19.55 8.39
CA ASP A 359 -9.80 -20.21 9.62
C ASP A 359 -8.62 -20.44 10.61
N ASN A 360 -7.56 -19.65 10.50
CA ASN A 360 -6.42 -19.74 11.43
C ASN A 360 -6.85 -19.47 12.88
N PHE A 361 -7.84 -18.59 13.06
CA PHE A 361 -8.37 -18.24 14.36
C PHE A 361 -9.91 -18.32 14.38
N ASP A 362 -10.46 -19.28 15.11
CA ASP A 362 -11.90 -19.48 15.22
C ASP A 362 -12.52 -18.61 16.33
N TYR A 363 -12.53 -17.29 16.08
CA TYR A 363 -13.18 -16.33 16.95
C TYR A 363 -14.70 -16.55 17.04
N GLY A 364 -15.32 -17.04 15.97
CA GLY A 364 -16.74 -17.30 15.91
C GLY A 364 -17.20 -18.28 16.99
N THR A 365 -16.57 -19.44 17.03
CA THR A 365 -16.83 -20.47 18.07
C THR A 365 -16.42 -19.97 19.46
N LEU A 366 -15.28 -19.28 19.57
CA LEU A 366 -14.79 -18.78 20.85
C LEU A 366 -15.78 -17.82 21.53
N PHE A 367 -16.39 -16.91 20.76
CA PHE A 367 -17.32 -15.90 21.27
C PHE A 367 -18.79 -16.26 21.07
N GLY A 368 -19.12 -17.36 20.40
CA GLY A 368 -20.49 -17.76 20.11
C GLY A 368 -21.24 -16.78 19.20
N THR A 369 -20.55 -16.18 18.22
CA THR A 369 -21.08 -15.20 17.28
C THR A 369 -20.51 -15.43 15.86
N THR A 370 -20.85 -14.56 14.91
CA THR A 370 -20.30 -14.60 13.55
C THR A 370 -19.58 -13.31 13.22
N PHE A 371 -18.54 -13.39 12.38
CA PHE A 371 -17.84 -12.27 11.75
C PHE A 371 -18.03 -12.38 10.24
N GLY A 372 -19.23 -12.01 9.76
CA GLY A 372 -19.75 -12.41 8.44
C GLY A 372 -19.75 -11.32 7.37
N MET A 373 -18.97 -10.25 7.51
CA MET A 373 -18.85 -9.25 6.44
C MET A 373 -18.11 -9.84 5.23
N ASN A 374 -18.63 -9.61 4.02
CA ASN A 374 -17.92 -9.89 2.78
C ASN A 374 -16.83 -8.83 2.50
N LYS A 375 -15.98 -9.06 1.50
CA LYS A 375 -14.88 -8.15 1.14
C LYS A 375 -15.37 -6.72 0.86
N ALA A 376 -16.48 -6.55 0.15
CA ALA A 376 -17.03 -5.23 -0.17
C ALA A 376 -17.47 -4.46 1.10
N ASP A 377 -18.15 -5.15 2.02
CA ASP A 377 -18.62 -4.56 3.26
C ASP A 377 -17.45 -4.18 4.18
N ARG A 378 -16.43 -5.05 4.30
CA ARG A 378 -15.22 -4.74 5.08
C ARG A 378 -14.49 -3.51 4.56
N ILE A 379 -14.32 -3.41 3.23
CA ILE A 379 -13.70 -2.22 2.65
C ILE A 379 -14.56 -0.97 2.93
N ALA A 380 -15.88 -1.05 2.70
CA ALA A 380 -16.78 0.08 2.88
C ALA A 380 -16.83 0.61 4.33
N THR A 381 -16.52 -0.24 5.29
CA THR A 381 -16.55 0.08 6.74
C THR A 381 -15.18 0.28 7.37
N PHE A 382 -14.10 0.38 6.56
CA PHE A 382 -12.71 0.52 7.03
C PHE A 382 -12.18 -0.67 7.85
N ASP A 383 -12.80 -1.84 7.72
CA ASP A 383 -12.38 -3.07 8.40
C ASP A 383 -11.27 -3.82 7.64
N SER A 384 -11.10 -3.55 6.35
CA SER A 384 -10.06 -4.16 5.51
C SER A 384 -9.60 -3.24 4.38
N GLY A 385 -8.32 -3.28 4.08
CA GLY A 385 -7.70 -2.52 2.99
C GLY A 385 -6.30 -3.06 2.65
N SER A 386 -5.60 -2.33 1.79
CA SER A 386 -4.23 -2.68 1.40
C SER A 386 -3.24 -2.21 2.47
N THR A 387 -2.86 -3.08 3.41
CA THR A 387 -2.02 -2.71 4.56
C THR A 387 -0.55 -3.04 4.40
N HIS A 388 -0.19 -3.99 3.50
CA HIS A 388 1.19 -4.45 3.40
C HIS A 388 1.52 -4.99 2.00
N ALA A 389 2.63 -4.51 1.44
CA ALA A 389 3.17 -5.00 0.18
C ALA A 389 4.16 -6.14 0.41
N MET A 390 4.07 -7.17 -0.42
CA MET A 390 4.96 -8.33 -0.45
C MET A 390 5.25 -8.74 -1.89
N THR A 391 6.27 -9.57 -2.09
CA THR A 391 6.64 -10.06 -3.42
C THR A 391 6.11 -11.45 -3.65
N LEU A 392 5.18 -11.62 -4.61
CA LEU A 392 4.64 -12.92 -4.97
C LEU A 392 5.68 -13.75 -5.72
N THR A 393 6.00 -14.95 -5.22
CA THR A 393 7.15 -15.75 -5.67
C THR A 393 6.81 -17.16 -6.10
N ALA A 394 5.70 -17.71 -5.65
CA ALA A 394 5.33 -19.10 -6.00
C ALA A 394 3.82 -19.30 -5.91
N VAL A 395 3.36 -20.33 -6.64
CA VAL A 395 2.00 -20.88 -6.60
C VAL A 395 2.04 -22.40 -6.68
N ASP A 396 1.23 -23.06 -5.89
CA ASP A 396 0.96 -24.48 -6.05
C ASP A 396 -0.36 -24.68 -6.79
N LEU A 397 -0.35 -25.50 -7.81
CA LEU A 397 -1.48 -25.75 -8.72
C LEU A 397 -1.96 -27.20 -8.59
N ASP A 398 -3.26 -27.41 -8.64
CA ASP A 398 -3.85 -28.73 -8.75
C ASP A 398 -3.64 -29.34 -10.16
N ALA A 399 -4.09 -30.58 -10.36
CA ALA A 399 -4.00 -31.27 -11.64
C ALA A 399 -4.76 -30.59 -12.79
N ASN A 400 -5.69 -29.67 -12.48
CA ASN A 400 -6.44 -28.88 -13.45
C ASN A 400 -5.84 -27.49 -13.67
N GLY A 401 -4.71 -27.18 -13.01
CA GLY A 401 -4.04 -25.87 -13.08
C GLY A 401 -4.68 -24.78 -12.23
N LYS A 402 -5.56 -25.13 -11.28
CA LYS A 402 -6.16 -24.18 -10.33
C LYS A 402 -5.23 -23.97 -9.13
N PRO A 403 -5.11 -22.73 -8.63
CA PRO A 403 -4.27 -22.46 -7.48
C PRO A 403 -4.84 -23.06 -6.17
N ILE A 404 -3.96 -23.70 -5.40
CA ILE A 404 -4.24 -24.28 -4.09
C ILE A 404 -3.73 -23.32 -3.00
N LYS A 405 -2.47 -22.89 -3.14
CA LYS A 405 -1.78 -21.98 -2.21
C LYS A 405 -0.75 -21.14 -2.93
N TRP A 406 -0.37 -20.03 -2.30
CA TRP A 406 0.58 -19.05 -2.80
C TRP A 406 1.70 -18.80 -1.79
N LYS A 407 2.87 -18.36 -2.27
CA LYS A 407 3.98 -17.95 -1.42
C LYS A 407 4.43 -16.54 -1.78
N VAL A 408 4.61 -15.72 -0.76
CA VAL A 408 5.14 -14.36 -0.90
C VAL A 408 6.40 -14.21 -0.07
N GLU A 409 7.37 -13.51 -0.63
CA GLU A 409 8.56 -13.04 0.07
C GLU A 409 8.18 -11.78 0.86
N ASN A 410 8.33 -11.86 2.19
CA ASN A 410 8.03 -10.77 3.12
C ASN A 410 9.32 -9.99 3.45
N SER A 411 9.17 -8.79 4.02
CA SER A 411 10.25 -7.90 4.43
C SER A 411 10.40 -7.79 5.96
N TRP A 412 10.16 -8.87 6.69
CA TRP A 412 10.27 -8.91 8.17
C TRP A 412 11.47 -9.72 8.69
N GLY A 413 12.41 -10.06 7.80
CA GLY A 413 13.59 -10.86 8.13
C GLY A 413 13.31 -12.37 8.14
N THR A 414 14.40 -13.15 8.11
CA THR A 414 14.37 -14.63 8.05
C THR A 414 13.78 -15.29 9.30
N GLU A 415 13.84 -14.62 10.44
CA GLU A 415 13.35 -15.12 11.72
C GLU A 415 11.83 -14.98 11.88
N SER A 416 11.16 -14.28 10.95
CA SER A 416 9.73 -14.06 10.97
C SER A 416 9.00 -15.02 10.04
N CYS A 417 7.76 -15.38 10.40
CA CYS A 417 6.87 -16.20 9.58
C CYS A 417 7.53 -17.53 9.16
N HIS A 418 7.32 -17.98 7.92
CA HIS A 418 7.96 -19.19 7.39
C HIS A 418 9.31 -18.85 6.76
N ARG A 419 10.35 -18.62 7.60
CA ARG A 419 11.72 -18.24 7.17
C ARG A 419 11.75 -17.00 6.26
N GLY A 420 10.94 -15.98 6.59
CA GLY A 420 10.82 -14.74 5.83
C GLY A 420 9.77 -14.77 4.73
N TYR A 421 9.03 -15.86 4.59
CA TYR A 421 7.91 -15.99 3.65
C TYR A 421 6.57 -16.13 4.38
N ASN A 422 5.50 -15.70 3.71
CA ASN A 422 4.15 -16.11 4.08
C ASN A 422 3.62 -17.10 3.06
N ILE A 423 2.94 -18.15 3.54
CA ILE A 423 2.16 -19.09 2.75
C ILE A 423 0.69 -18.69 2.90
N MET A 424 -0.05 -18.62 1.81
CA MET A 424 -1.45 -18.21 1.78
C MET A 424 -2.28 -19.30 1.14
N THR A 425 -3.39 -19.71 1.75
CA THR A 425 -4.38 -20.52 1.05
C THR A 425 -5.00 -19.72 -0.09
N ASN A 426 -5.46 -20.39 -1.15
CA ASN A 426 -6.09 -19.70 -2.27
C ASN A 426 -7.35 -18.92 -1.86
N ASP A 427 -8.13 -19.45 -0.92
CA ASP A 427 -9.34 -18.78 -0.42
C ASP A 427 -8.98 -17.49 0.33
N TRP A 428 -7.93 -17.52 1.15
CA TRP A 428 -7.43 -16.33 1.81
C TRP A 428 -6.87 -15.31 0.79
N PHE A 429 -6.12 -15.76 -0.20
CA PHE A 429 -5.60 -14.90 -1.28
C PHE A 429 -6.75 -14.17 -2.00
N ASN A 430 -7.82 -14.86 -2.36
CA ASN A 430 -8.96 -14.26 -3.03
C ASN A 430 -9.66 -13.19 -2.17
N GLU A 431 -9.68 -13.40 -0.86
CA GLU A 431 -10.42 -12.53 0.07
C GLU A 431 -9.61 -11.29 0.50
N TYR A 432 -8.28 -11.40 0.67
CA TYR A 432 -7.45 -10.36 1.27
C TYR A 432 -6.34 -9.81 0.36
N MET A 433 -6.25 -10.24 -0.88
CA MET A 433 -5.37 -9.64 -1.88
C MET A 433 -6.06 -8.44 -2.52
N PHE A 434 -5.31 -7.32 -2.67
CA PHE A 434 -5.84 -6.08 -3.23
C PHE A 434 -5.10 -5.63 -4.48
N ARG A 435 -3.77 -5.59 -4.50
CA ARG A 435 -2.97 -4.99 -5.57
C ARG A 435 -2.05 -6.02 -6.21
N LEU A 436 -1.97 -6.01 -7.54
CA LEU A 436 -0.97 -6.74 -8.32
C LEU A 436 -0.35 -5.79 -9.36
N VAL A 437 0.97 -5.78 -9.44
CA VAL A 437 1.68 -5.13 -10.53
C VAL A 437 2.24 -6.22 -11.44
N VAL A 438 1.88 -6.17 -12.70
CA VAL A 438 2.21 -7.21 -13.68
C VAL A 438 2.73 -6.60 -14.99
N ASP A 439 3.81 -7.18 -15.52
CA ASP A 439 4.37 -6.79 -16.82
C ASP A 439 3.32 -7.01 -17.93
N LYS A 440 3.16 -6.04 -18.83
CA LYS A 440 2.19 -6.04 -19.92
C LYS A 440 2.24 -7.30 -20.78
N LYS A 441 3.40 -7.92 -20.92
CA LYS A 441 3.58 -9.16 -21.69
C LYS A 441 2.83 -10.38 -21.13
N TYR A 442 2.41 -10.34 -19.85
CA TYR A 442 1.62 -11.39 -19.21
C TYR A 442 0.13 -11.06 -19.11
N VAL A 443 -0.26 -9.91 -19.64
CA VAL A 443 -1.64 -9.41 -19.54
C VAL A 443 -2.40 -9.75 -20.81
N PRO A 444 -3.60 -10.36 -20.75
CA PRO A 444 -4.47 -10.58 -21.90
C PRO A 444 -4.81 -9.29 -22.65
N ASP A 445 -4.92 -9.36 -23.98
CA ASP A 445 -5.18 -8.19 -24.84
C ASP A 445 -6.45 -7.44 -24.50
N ASN A 446 -7.52 -8.15 -24.11
CA ASN A 446 -8.77 -7.54 -23.69
C ASN A 446 -8.61 -6.69 -22.41
N ILE A 447 -7.78 -7.12 -21.47
CA ILE A 447 -7.45 -6.37 -20.24
C ILE A 447 -6.53 -5.20 -20.58
N LEU A 448 -5.51 -5.37 -21.43
CA LEU A 448 -4.67 -4.26 -21.90
C LEU A 448 -5.49 -3.17 -22.57
N LYS A 449 -6.44 -3.56 -23.43
CA LYS A 449 -7.36 -2.61 -24.07
C LYS A 449 -8.27 -1.90 -23.06
N ALA A 450 -8.78 -2.63 -22.06
CA ALA A 450 -9.58 -2.05 -20.99
C ALA A 450 -8.77 -1.08 -20.11
N ALA A 451 -7.49 -1.37 -19.87
CA ALA A 451 -6.59 -0.52 -19.09
C ALA A 451 -6.24 0.83 -19.75
N GLN A 452 -6.53 1.01 -21.06
CA GLN A 452 -6.33 2.27 -21.79
C GLN A 452 -7.50 3.25 -21.66
N GLN A 453 -8.59 2.88 -20.97
CA GLN A 453 -9.72 3.77 -20.74
C GLN A 453 -9.29 4.97 -19.89
N LYS A 454 -9.99 6.11 -20.10
CA LYS A 454 -9.83 7.25 -19.19
C LYS A 454 -10.23 6.83 -17.78
N PRO A 455 -9.36 7.01 -16.78
CA PRO A 455 -9.66 6.58 -15.42
C PRO A 455 -10.78 7.41 -14.78
N VAL A 456 -11.52 6.76 -13.91
CA VAL A 456 -12.45 7.42 -12.98
C VAL A 456 -11.61 7.86 -11.77
N MET A 457 -11.68 9.15 -11.44
CA MET A 457 -10.96 9.69 -10.27
C MET A 457 -11.60 9.19 -8.97
N VAL A 458 -10.78 8.72 -8.05
CA VAL A 458 -11.14 8.28 -6.70
C VAL A 458 -10.48 9.23 -5.71
N MET A 459 -11.20 9.60 -4.66
CA MET A 459 -10.66 10.46 -3.61
C MET A 459 -9.63 9.69 -2.77
N PRO A 460 -8.59 10.36 -2.26
CA PRO A 460 -7.56 9.70 -1.44
C PRO A 460 -8.09 9.17 -0.10
N GLU A 461 -9.20 9.75 0.41
CA GLU A 461 -9.86 9.30 1.64
C GLU A 461 -10.82 8.11 1.43
N ASP A 462 -10.85 7.50 0.22
CA ASP A 462 -11.62 6.27 0.03
C ASP A 462 -11.16 5.18 1.02
N PRO A 463 -12.09 4.44 1.63
CA PRO A 463 -11.78 3.44 2.66
C PRO A 463 -10.71 2.41 2.26
N LEU A 464 -10.58 2.10 0.95
CA LEU A 464 -9.57 1.15 0.47
C LEU A 464 -8.14 1.71 0.56
N PHE A 465 -7.96 3.04 0.53
CA PHE A 465 -6.66 3.71 0.51
C PHE A 465 -6.33 4.43 1.83
N SER A 466 -7.31 4.64 2.69
CA SER A 466 -7.12 5.32 3.99
C SER A 466 -6.34 4.49 5.01
N THR A 467 -6.07 3.23 4.73
CA THR A 467 -5.28 2.32 5.59
C THR A 467 -3.79 2.29 5.23
N ASP A 468 -3.38 3.04 4.22
CA ASP A 468 -1.98 3.11 3.77
C ASP A 468 -1.11 4.05 4.65
N ASP A 469 -1.63 4.62 5.76
CA ASP A 469 -0.94 5.54 6.68
C ASP A 469 -0.21 4.86 7.84
#